data_3bedacdad67735f673a7535cbd1fcde2
#
_entry.id   3bedacdad67735f673a7535cbd1fcde2
#
_cell.length_a   1.000
_cell.length_b   1.000
_cell.length_c   1.000
_cell.angle_alpha   90.00
_cell.angle_beta   90.00
_cell.angle_gamma   90.00
#
_symmetry.space_group_name_H-M   'P 1'
#
loop_
_entity.id
_entity.type
_entity.pdbx_description
1 polymer ?
#
loop_
_entity_poly.entity_id
_entity_poly.type
_entity_poly.pdbx_seq_one_letter_code
_entity_poly.pdbx_strand_id
1 'polypeptide(L)'
;MIAKKVKSGGGGSKSGKISRLVDYITDEQKDKETNKDKQKIDYYGGRGFICDDLNSWKEEMIALASDAPKCTNPITHWVMSWQQDERPTSDQLEESIDIMLDELGMTDNQVIYAAHQDTDNYHIHLVINRVHPDTLKAPNNFRDVELAHKAVARIQQIQGWQPEQRSRYEVID
;
A
#
# COMPACT_ATOMS: atom_id res chain seq x y z
N MET A 1 -3.93 -15.18 2.77
CA MET A 1 -3.70 -13.74 2.55
C MET A 1 -3.42 -13.06 3.88
N ILE A 2 -2.47 -12.15 3.92
CA ILE A 2 -2.14 -11.35 5.12
C ILE A 2 -1.93 -9.89 4.74
N ALA A 3 -2.10 -8.99 5.71
CA ALA A 3 -1.71 -7.58 5.59
C ALA A 3 -0.66 -7.25 6.67
N LYS A 4 0.35 -6.50 6.28
CA LYS A 4 1.44 -6.10 7.16
C LYS A 4 1.70 -4.61 7.04
N LYS A 5 1.77 -3.93 8.18
CA LYS A 5 2.22 -2.55 8.22
C LYS A 5 3.75 -2.51 8.20
N VAL A 6 4.29 -1.76 7.27
CA VAL A 6 5.74 -1.55 7.17
C VAL A 6 6.09 -0.28 7.93
N LYS A 7 6.98 -0.39 8.91
CA LYS A 7 7.44 0.78 9.65
C LYS A 7 8.25 1.68 8.72
N SER A 8 7.96 2.99 8.74
CA SER A 8 8.79 3.96 8.05
C SER A 8 10.17 4.01 8.70
N GLY A 9 11.21 3.77 7.93
CA GLY A 9 12.59 3.85 8.41
C GLY A 9 13.06 5.29 8.54
N GLY A 10 13.79 5.55 9.61
CA GLY A 10 14.77 6.60 9.78
C GLY A 10 14.35 8.05 9.57
N GLY A 11 15.30 8.95 9.85
CA GLY A 11 15.14 10.39 9.73
C GLY A 11 15.11 10.90 8.29
N GLY A 12 14.89 12.19 8.15
CA GLY A 12 14.84 12.90 6.88
C GLY A 12 13.57 13.71 6.72
N SER A 13 13.54 14.51 5.65
CA SER A 13 12.37 15.32 5.32
C SER A 13 11.19 14.46 4.85
N LYS A 14 9.98 14.99 4.97
CA LYS A 14 8.78 14.35 4.43
C LYS A 14 8.92 14.05 2.93
N SER A 15 9.40 15.01 2.16
CA SER A 15 9.59 14.85 0.72
C SER A 15 10.60 13.75 0.38
N GLY A 16 11.71 13.67 1.11
CA GLY A 16 12.71 12.63 0.93
C GLY A 16 12.18 11.25 1.27
N LYS A 17 11.43 11.12 2.35
CA LYS A 17 10.80 9.85 2.75
C LYS A 17 9.81 9.36 1.71
N ILE A 18 8.93 10.24 1.24
CA ILE A 18 7.93 9.92 0.22
C ILE A 18 8.62 9.49 -1.07
N SER A 19 9.59 10.27 -1.54
CA SER A 19 10.31 9.99 -2.76
C SER A 19 11.01 8.63 -2.71
N ARG A 20 11.74 8.35 -1.63
CA ARG A 20 12.44 7.07 -1.46
C ARG A 20 11.49 5.88 -1.42
N LEU A 21 10.37 6.02 -0.71
CA LEU A 21 9.41 4.93 -0.57
C LEU A 21 8.69 4.64 -1.88
N VAL A 22 8.25 5.67 -2.59
CA VAL A 22 7.61 5.52 -3.90
C VAL A 22 8.58 4.90 -4.89
N ASP A 23 9.82 5.38 -4.94
CA ASP A 23 10.86 4.80 -5.79
C ASP A 23 11.12 3.34 -5.44
N TYR A 24 11.19 3.01 -4.15
CA TYR A 24 11.40 1.64 -3.68
C TYR A 24 10.33 0.66 -4.18
N ILE A 25 9.06 1.02 -4.10
CA ILE A 25 7.97 0.12 -4.50
C ILE A 25 7.77 0.08 -6.02
N THR A 26 8.23 1.07 -6.75
CA THR A 26 8.02 1.21 -8.19
C THR A 26 9.28 0.98 -9.03
N ASP A 27 10.45 0.82 -8.40
CA ASP A 27 11.69 0.56 -9.13
C ASP A 27 11.78 -0.87 -9.64
N GLU A 28 12.17 -1.00 -10.91
CA GLU A 28 12.66 -2.25 -11.46
C GLU A 28 14.11 -2.45 -10.98
N GLN A 29 14.30 -3.29 -9.98
CA GLN A 29 15.64 -3.56 -9.45
C GLN A 29 16.38 -4.56 -10.34
N LYS A 30 17.64 -4.23 -10.64
CA LYS A 30 18.57 -5.21 -11.18
C LYS A 30 18.94 -6.21 -10.10
N ASP A 31 18.91 -7.51 -10.45
CA ASP A 31 19.46 -8.53 -9.58
C ASP A 31 20.97 -8.27 -9.44
N LYS A 32 21.40 -7.97 -8.22
CA LYS A 32 22.80 -7.67 -7.91
C LYS A 32 23.74 -8.84 -8.15
N GLU A 33 23.25 -10.09 -8.11
CA GLU A 33 24.07 -11.28 -8.29
C GLU A 33 24.23 -11.67 -9.75
N THR A 34 23.18 -11.54 -10.56
CA THR A 34 23.18 -11.98 -11.96
C THR A 34 23.25 -10.84 -12.97
N ASN A 35 23.15 -9.60 -12.52
CA ASN A 35 23.07 -8.38 -13.34
C ASN A 35 21.94 -8.44 -14.39
N LYS A 36 20.91 -9.25 -14.15
CA LYS A 36 19.72 -9.34 -14.97
C LYS A 36 18.63 -8.46 -14.39
N ASP A 37 17.88 -7.80 -15.28
CA ASP A 37 16.69 -7.06 -14.88
C ASP A 37 15.64 -8.05 -14.38
N LYS A 38 15.35 -8.02 -13.06
CA LYS A 38 14.17 -8.68 -12.51
C LYS A 38 12.99 -7.76 -12.69
N GLN A 39 12.00 -8.18 -13.44
CA GLN A 39 10.70 -7.54 -13.42
C GLN A 39 10.07 -7.77 -12.06
N LYS A 40 10.25 -6.80 -11.18
CA LYS A 40 9.69 -6.78 -9.85
C LYS A 40 8.22 -6.42 -9.89
N ILE A 41 7.85 -5.46 -10.74
CA ILE A 41 6.50 -4.90 -10.82
C ILE A 41 5.68 -5.67 -11.85
N ASP A 42 4.55 -6.21 -11.40
CA ASP A 42 3.55 -6.84 -12.26
C ASP A 42 2.38 -5.90 -12.57
N TYR A 43 2.03 -5.06 -11.64
CA TYR A 43 0.90 -4.14 -11.73
C TYR A 43 1.15 -2.91 -10.87
N TYR A 44 0.79 -1.73 -11.35
CA TYR A 44 0.89 -0.52 -10.53
C TYR A 44 -0.18 0.49 -10.89
N GLY A 45 -0.44 1.42 -10.00
CA GLY A 45 -1.38 2.50 -10.22
C GLY A 45 -1.36 3.51 -9.10
N GLY A 46 -2.20 4.51 -9.26
CA GLY A 46 -2.40 5.57 -8.27
C GLY A 46 -3.83 6.07 -8.29
N ARG A 47 -4.28 6.56 -7.15
CA ARG A 47 -5.62 7.15 -6.97
C ARG A 47 -5.53 8.46 -6.22
N GLY A 48 -6.45 9.38 -6.52
CA GLY A 48 -6.52 10.67 -5.84
C GLY A 48 -5.57 11.70 -6.41
N PHE A 49 -5.09 11.50 -7.63
CA PHE A 49 -4.17 12.40 -8.31
C PHE A 49 -4.83 13.09 -9.51
N ILE A 50 -4.32 14.26 -9.85
CA ILE A 50 -4.77 15.05 -11.00
C ILE A 50 -4.09 14.55 -12.28
N CYS A 51 -2.79 14.28 -12.23
CA CYS A 51 -2.01 13.79 -13.36
C CYS A 51 -2.00 12.27 -13.44
N ASP A 52 -1.63 11.73 -14.60
CA ASP A 52 -1.68 10.28 -14.88
C ASP A 52 -0.32 9.59 -14.88
N ASP A 53 0.75 10.27 -14.48
CA ASP A 53 2.09 9.69 -14.48
C ASP A 53 2.68 9.61 -13.06
N LEU A 54 3.53 8.61 -12.85
CA LEU A 54 4.11 8.29 -11.55
C LEU A 54 4.91 9.45 -10.94
N ASN A 55 5.71 10.15 -11.74
CA ASN A 55 6.51 11.27 -11.24
C ASN A 55 5.60 12.40 -10.73
N SER A 56 4.53 12.68 -11.43
CA SER A 56 3.53 13.68 -11.00
C SER A 56 2.80 13.23 -9.74
N TRP A 57 2.43 11.96 -9.63
CA TRP A 57 1.80 11.43 -8.41
C TRP A 57 2.69 11.62 -7.19
N LYS A 58 3.98 11.34 -7.34
CA LYS A 58 4.95 11.52 -6.26
C LYS A 58 5.01 12.99 -5.81
N GLU A 59 5.07 13.91 -6.76
CA GLU A 59 5.09 15.35 -6.48
C GLU A 59 3.78 15.83 -5.84
N GLU A 60 2.64 15.35 -6.31
CA GLU A 60 1.33 15.68 -5.73
C GLU A 60 1.21 15.16 -4.29
N MET A 61 1.73 13.96 -4.02
CA MET A 61 1.74 13.38 -2.67
C MET A 61 2.62 14.21 -1.72
N ILE A 62 3.79 14.63 -2.16
CA ILE A 62 4.69 15.50 -1.41
C ILE A 62 4.02 16.85 -1.12
N ALA A 63 3.39 17.45 -2.11
CA ALA A 63 2.71 18.74 -1.97
C ALA A 63 1.59 18.68 -0.92
N LEU A 64 0.73 17.66 -0.98
CA LEU A 64 -0.37 17.51 -0.02
C LEU A 64 0.17 17.25 1.39
N ALA A 65 1.17 16.40 1.55
CA ALA A 65 1.80 16.15 2.84
C ALA A 65 2.42 17.41 3.44
N SER A 66 2.96 18.28 2.60
CA SER A 66 3.55 19.56 3.01
C SER A 66 2.51 20.57 3.46
N ASP A 67 1.28 20.46 2.97
CA ASP A 67 0.16 21.33 3.37
C ASP A 67 -0.37 21.00 4.77
N ALA A 68 0.06 19.93 5.37
CA ALA A 68 -0.31 19.54 6.73
C ALA A 68 0.93 19.47 7.64
N PRO A 69 1.54 20.61 8.02
CA PRO A 69 2.81 20.64 8.74
C PRO A 69 2.75 20.00 10.12
N LYS A 70 1.58 19.94 10.75
CA LYS A 70 1.39 19.29 12.05
C LYS A 70 1.37 17.75 11.94
N CYS A 71 1.14 17.19 10.78
CA CYS A 71 1.21 15.77 10.54
C CYS A 71 2.65 15.36 10.28
N THR A 72 3.33 14.84 11.31
CA THR A 72 4.74 14.45 11.22
C THR A 72 4.96 13.12 10.48
N ASN A 73 3.94 12.26 10.45
CA ASN A 73 3.95 10.97 9.75
C ASN A 73 2.82 10.90 8.74
N PRO A 74 2.96 11.63 7.59
CA PRO A 74 1.86 11.71 6.62
C PRO A 74 1.65 10.43 5.82
N ILE A 75 2.63 9.54 5.78
CA ILE A 75 2.58 8.35 4.91
C ILE A 75 2.47 7.08 5.76
N THR A 76 1.59 6.18 5.33
CA THR A 76 1.52 4.81 5.86
C THR A 76 1.77 3.82 4.73
N HIS A 77 2.59 2.82 5.00
CA HIS A 77 2.99 1.80 4.03
C HIS A 77 2.45 0.44 4.48
N TRP A 78 1.67 -0.18 3.62
CA TRP A 78 1.08 -1.49 3.84
C TRP A 78 1.45 -2.47 2.74
N VAL A 79 1.53 -3.74 3.09
CA VAL A 79 1.73 -4.83 2.13
C VAL A 79 0.62 -5.84 2.35
N MET A 80 -0.08 -6.20 1.28
CA MET A 80 -1.00 -7.33 1.26
C MET A 80 -0.34 -8.45 0.47
N SER A 81 -0.30 -9.66 1.05
CA SER A 81 0.34 -10.83 0.45
C SER A 81 -0.64 -11.98 0.33
N TRP A 82 -0.57 -12.69 -0.79
CA TRP A 82 -1.34 -13.91 -1.05
C TRP A 82 -0.47 -15.14 -0.83
N GLN A 83 -1.09 -16.30 -0.65
CA GLN A 83 -0.35 -17.55 -0.54
C GLN A 83 0.29 -17.93 -1.87
N GLN A 84 1.27 -18.83 -1.83
CA GLN A 84 2.13 -19.16 -2.98
C GLN A 84 1.36 -19.56 -4.25
N ASP A 85 0.23 -20.24 -4.09
CA ASP A 85 -0.60 -20.74 -5.19
C ASP A 85 -1.79 -19.82 -5.53
N GLU A 86 -1.93 -18.70 -4.84
CA GLU A 86 -2.99 -17.74 -5.05
C GLU A 86 -2.50 -16.58 -5.92
N ARG A 87 -3.31 -16.21 -6.91
CA ARG A 87 -2.98 -15.09 -7.81
C ARG A 87 -4.23 -14.25 -8.06
N PRO A 88 -4.31 -13.05 -7.46
CA PRO A 88 -5.41 -12.14 -7.74
C PRO A 88 -5.33 -11.57 -9.16
N THR A 89 -6.50 -11.35 -9.76
CA THR A 89 -6.64 -10.58 -10.99
C THR A 89 -6.46 -9.09 -10.73
N SER A 90 -6.29 -8.29 -11.76
CA SER A 90 -6.23 -6.83 -11.62
C SER A 90 -7.50 -6.27 -10.97
N ASP A 91 -8.68 -6.78 -11.34
CA ASP A 91 -9.95 -6.36 -10.72
C ASP A 91 -10.01 -6.72 -9.23
N GLN A 92 -9.49 -7.90 -8.87
CA GLN A 92 -9.40 -8.31 -7.46
C GLN A 92 -8.40 -7.46 -6.67
N LEU A 93 -7.30 -7.03 -7.29
CA LEU A 93 -6.35 -6.10 -6.68
C LEU A 93 -7.02 -4.75 -6.40
N GLU A 94 -7.71 -4.18 -7.39
CA GLU A 94 -8.41 -2.90 -7.23
C GLU A 94 -9.49 -2.98 -6.15
N GLU A 95 -10.28 -4.05 -6.11
CA GLU A 95 -11.28 -4.28 -5.06
C GLU A 95 -10.62 -4.42 -3.68
N SER A 96 -9.49 -5.10 -3.59
CA SER A 96 -8.74 -5.26 -2.34
C SER A 96 -8.24 -3.91 -1.82
N ILE A 97 -7.78 -3.04 -2.71
CA ILE A 97 -7.37 -1.67 -2.36
C ILE A 97 -8.58 -0.88 -1.84
N ASP A 98 -9.73 -0.96 -2.51
CA ASP A 98 -10.96 -0.31 -2.07
C ASP A 98 -11.34 -0.70 -0.65
N ILE A 99 -11.33 -2.00 -0.36
CA ILE A 99 -11.70 -2.53 0.94
C ILE A 99 -10.70 -2.10 2.02
N MET A 100 -9.40 -2.14 1.70
CA MET A 100 -8.36 -1.71 2.64
C MET A 100 -8.49 -0.23 3.00
N LEU A 101 -8.68 0.63 2.00
CA LEU A 101 -8.86 2.06 2.21
C LEU A 101 -10.14 2.36 3.00
N ASP A 102 -11.21 1.64 2.71
CA ASP A 102 -12.48 1.78 3.43
C ASP A 102 -12.33 1.46 4.92
N GLU A 103 -11.74 0.32 5.25
CA GLU A 103 -11.51 -0.06 6.66
C GLU A 103 -10.58 0.89 7.38
N LEU A 104 -9.54 1.40 6.70
CA LEU A 104 -8.62 2.36 7.30
C LEU A 104 -9.20 3.78 7.40
N GLY A 105 -10.39 4.04 6.83
CA GLY A 105 -11.01 5.35 6.82
C GLY A 105 -10.32 6.36 5.90
N MET A 106 -9.72 5.88 4.81
CA MET A 106 -8.92 6.69 3.88
C MET A 106 -9.33 6.52 2.42
N THR A 107 -10.62 6.30 2.17
CA THR A 107 -11.17 6.06 0.82
C THR A 107 -10.84 7.19 -0.17
N ASP A 108 -10.83 8.44 0.30
CA ASP A 108 -10.60 9.60 -0.55
C ASP A 108 -9.13 10.03 -0.61
N ASN A 109 -8.26 9.32 0.08
CA ASN A 109 -6.85 9.70 0.23
C ASN A 109 -6.03 9.25 -0.98
N GLN A 110 -4.94 9.96 -1.25
CA GLN A 110 -4.00 9.57 -2.28
C GLN A 110 -3.32 8.24 -1.92
N VAL A 111 -3.23 7.34 -2.89
CA VAL A 111 -2.50 6.08 -2.75
C VAL A 111 -1.74 5.76 -4.04
N ILE A 112 -0.50 5.35 -3.88
CA ILE A 112 0.32 4.77 -4.95
C ILE A 112 0.54 3.30 -4.60
N TYR A 113 0.29 2.41 -5.55
CA TYR A 113 0.40 0.97 -5.29
C TYR A 113 1.18 0.26 -6.40
N ALA A 114 1.88 -0.79 -6.01
CA ALA A 114 2.61 -1.64 -6.93
C ALA A 114 2.59 -3.09 -6.45
N ALA A 115 2.20 -3.99 -7.33
CA ALA A 115 2.19 -5.43 -7.06
C ALA A 115 3.49 -6.05 -7.59
N HIS A 116 4.08 -6.92 -6.78
CA HIS A 116 5.36 -7.55 -7.06
C HIS A 116 5.20 -9.07 -7.16
N GLN A 117 5.94 -9.68 -8.07
CA GLN A 117 5.96 -11.12 -8.30
C GLN A 117 7.36 -11.73 -8.17
N ASP A 118 8.29 -10.99 -7.57
CA ASP A 118 9.70 -11.39 -7.46
C ASP A 118 9.98 -12.34 -6.27
N THR A 119 8.96 -12.67 -5.49
CA THR A 119 9.01 -13.60 -4.37
C THR A 119 8.01 -14.73 -4.56
N ASP A 120 8.08 -15.76 -3.71
CA ASP A 120 7.15 -16.89 -3.74
C ASP A 120 5.70 -16.47 -3.53
N ASN A 121 5.48 -15.38 -2.78
CA ASN A 121 4.16 -14.85 -2.48
C ASN A 121 3.90 -13.59 -3.30
N TYR A 122 2.85 -13.61 -4.11
CA TYR A 122 2.39 -12.40 -4.78
C TYR A 122 1.95 -11.37 -3.76
N HIS A 123 2.41 -10.14 -3.88
CA HIS A 123 2.11 -9.11 -2.90
C HIS A 123 1.97 -7.73 -3.55
N ILE A 124 1.19 -6.87 -2.92
CA ILE A 124 0.99 -5.49 -3.34
C ILE A 124 1.40 -4.54 -2.21
N HIS A 125 2.20 -3.54 -2.56
CA HIS A 125 2.54 -2.44 -1.68
C HIS A 125 1.56 -1.30 -1.88
N LEU A 126 1.08 -0.72 -0.77
CA LEU A 126 0.25 0.47 -0.75
C LEU A 126 0.98 1.57 0.00
N VAL A 127 1.25 2.67 -0.68
CA VAL A 127 1.79 3.90 -0.07
C VAL A 127 0.65 4.89 -0.03
N ILE A 128 0.10 5.11 1.16
CA ILE A 128 -1.10 5.91 1.38
C ILE A 128 -0.73 7.23 2.04
N ASN A 129 -1.21 8.34 1.49
CA ASN A 129 -1.13 9.63 2.16
C ASN A 129 -2.25 9.71 3.21
N ARG A 130 -1.89 9.78 4.48
CA ARG A 130 -2.85 9.87 5.58
C ARG A 130 -3.57 11.21 5.62
N VAL A 131 -3.02 12.23 4.96
CA VAL A 131 -3.62 13.57 4.90
C VAL A 131 -4.77 13.56 3.91
N HIS A 132 -5.98 13.83 4.41
CA HIS A 132 -7.16 13.93 3.57
C HIS A 132 -7.04 15.18 2.67
N PRO A 133 -7.32 15.06 1.36
CA PRO A 133 -7.09 16.15 0.41
C PRO A 133 -7.96 17.41 0.66
N ASP A 134 -9.13 17.24 1.26
CA ASP A 134 -10.05 18.36 1.51
C ASP A 134 -9.91 18.94 2.91
N THR A 135 -9.77 18.09 3.92
CA THR A 135 -9.74 18.51 5.34
C THR A 135 -8.33 18.78 5.86
N LEU A 136 -7.30 18.28 5.19
CA LEU A 136 -5.89 18.32 5.60
C LEU A 136 -5.63 17.64 6.96
N LYS A 137 -6.54 16.76 7.37
CA LYS A 137 -6.43 16.00 8.62
C LYS A 137 -6.07 14.56 8.33
N ALA A 138 -5.32 13.95 9.24
CA ALA A 138 -4.97 12.53 9.19
C ALA A 138 -5.77 11.76 10.26
N PRO A 139 -6.25 10.54 9.96
CA PRO A 139 -6.91 9.72 10.95
C PRO A 139 -5.93 9.27 12.03
N ASN A 140 -6.45 8.95 13.21
CA ASN A 140 -5.66 8.38 14.28
C ASN A 140 -5.14 7.00 13.87
N ASN A 141 -3.87 6.71 14.13
CA ASN A 141 -3.24 5.41 13.88
C ASN A 141 -3.64 4.33 14.89
N PHE A 142 -4.36 4.72 15.93
CA PHE A 142 -4.78 3.76 16.94
C PHE A 142 -5.64 2.68 16.31
N ARG A 143 -5.25 1.42 16.48
CA ARG A 143 -5.95 0.24 15.98
C ARG A 143 -5.95 0.07 14.45
N ASP A 144 -5.05 0.73 13.72
CA ASP A 144 -4.97 0.58 12.27
C ASP A 144 -4.63 -0.85 11.82
N VAL A 145 -3.80 -1.56 12.59
CA VAL A 145 -3.48 -2.97 12.35
C VAL A 145 -4.73 -3.85 12.44
N GLU A 146 -5.57 -3.61 13.44
CA GLU A 146 -6.84 -4.31 13.59
C GLU A 146 -7.78 -4.05 12.40
N LEU A 147 -7.86 -2.80 11.96
CA LEU A 147 -8.67 -2.42 10.79
C LEU A 147 -8.15 -3.09 9.50
N ALA A 148 -6.83 -3.16 9.33
CA ALA A 148 -6.23 -3.85 8.20
C ALA A 148 -6.56 -5.35 8.21
N HIS A 149 -6.57 -5.98 9.37
CA HIS A 149 -6.96 -7.39 9.49
C HIS A 149 -8.46 -7.59 9.19
N LYS A 150 -9.31 -6.65 9.55
CA LYS A 150 -10.73 -6.68 9.13
C LYS A 150 -10.85 -6.57 7.61
N ALA A 151 -10.06 -5.72 6.99
CA ALA A 151 -10.02 -5.61 5.53
C ALA A 151 -9.64 -6.94 4.88
N VAL A 152 -8.59 -7.60 5.37
CA VAL A 152 -8.17 -8.93 4.88
C VAL A 152 -9.29 -9.94 5.01
N ALA A 153 -9.98 -9.98 6.15
CA ALA A 153 -11.10 -10.89 6.37
C ALA A 153 -12.22 -10.66 5.34
N ARG A 154 -12.57 -9.40 5.07
CA ARG A 154 -13.56 -9.04 4.06
C ARG A 154 -13.13 -9.47 2.65
N ILE A 155 -11.88 -9.21 2.30
CA ILE A 155 -11.33 -9.57 0.98
C ILE A 155 -11.36 -11.09 0.79
N GLN A 156 -10.92 -11.85 1.78
CA GLN A 156 -10.94 -13.31 1.72
C GLN A 156 -12.36 -13.85 1.53
N GLN A 157 -13.32 -13.32 2.24
CA GLN A 157 -14.72 -13.72 2.13
C GLN A 157 -15.31 -13.40 0.75
N ILE A 158 -15.07 -12.20 0.25
CA ILE A 158 -15.61 -11.74 -1.03
C ILE A 158 -14.95 -12.46 -2.21
N GLN A 159 -13.63 -12.64 -2.17
CA GLN A 159 -12.85 -13.19 -3.29
C GLN A 159 -12.57 -14.69 -3.18
N GLY A 160 -12.89 -15.30 -2.04
CA GLY A 160 -12.74 -16.74 -1.85
C GLY A 160 -11.34 -17.22 -1.53
N TRP A 161 -10.48 -16.36 -1.00
CA TRP A 161 -9.13 -16.77 -0.57
C TRP A 161 -9.17 -17.54 0.73
N GLN A 162 -8.29 -18.54 0.85
CA GLN A 162 -8.15 -19.31 2.08
C GLN A 162 -7.40 -18.50 3.15
N PRO A 163 -7.87 -18.51 4.42
CA PRO A 163 -7.13 -17.90 5.52
C PRO A 163 -5.75 -18.55 5.68
N GLU A 164 -4.75 -17.73 5.90
CA GLU A 164 -3.40 -18.23 6.15
C GLU A 164 -3.28 -18.73 7.60
N GLN A 165 -2.69 -19.92 7.79
CA GLN A 165 -2.58 -20.56 9.11
C GLN A 165 -1.82 -19.73 10.15
N ARG A 166 -1.03 -18.76 9.71
CA ARG A 166 -0.25 -17.87 10.58
C ARG A 166 -0.91 -16.52 10.80
N SER A 167 -2.08 -16.30 10.22
CA SER A 167 -2.81 -15.06 10.45
C SER A 167 -3.24 -15.00 11.92
N ARG A 168 -2.94 -13.88 12.57
CA ARG A 168 -3.38 -13.63 13.97
C ARG A 168 -4.90 -13.47 14.10
N TYR A 169 -5.57 -13.31 12.98
CA TYR A 169 -6.99 -13.02 12.95
C TYR A 169 -7.64 -14.05 12.04
N GLU A 170 -8.15 -15.07 12.66
CA GLU A 170 -9.07 -15.99 11.99
C GLU A 170 -10.42 -15.30 11.90
N VAL A 171 -11.02 -15.37 10.70
CA VAL A 171 -12.44 -15.05 10.60
C VAL A 171 -13.17 -16.20 11.25
N ILE A 172 -13.59 -16.00 12.48
CA ILE A 172 -14.47 -16.93 13.13
C ILE A 172 -15.87 -16.60 12.62
N ASP A 173 -16.38 -17.48 11.78
CA ASP A 173 -17.79 -17.42 11.38
C ASP A 173 -18.69 -17.67 12.58
#